data_fb18104d490ba9a68fc73f411bbec325
#
_entry.id   fb18104d490ba9a68fc73f411bbec325
#
_cell.length_a   1.000
_cell.length_b   1.000
_cell.length_c   1.000
_cell.angle_alpha   90.00
_cell.angle_beta   90.00
_cell.angle_gamma   90.00
#
_symmetry.space_group_name_H-M   'P 1'
#
loop_
_entity.id
_entity.type
_entity.pdbx_description
1 polymer ?
#
loop_
_entity_poly.entity_id
_entity_poly.type
_entity_poly.pdbx_seq_one_letter_code
_entity_poly.pdbx_strand_id
1 'polypeptide(L)'
;IMLPIMFYRFLLALKSDYEIQPTLAILAAPASLTLAGYFHIVANPSLVIVGALFILAIIKTLIVYVLFIKLLRRPFTPNYAAFTFPMVIGATALFKMADWMQSINLAMPYVDTVNYLATFELIVATAVVCYVSGRYFCHFKLSKQQVT
;
A
#
# COMPACT_ATOMS: atom_id res chain seq x y z
N ILE A 1 20.39 5.19 1.37
CA ILE A 1 21.05 4.39 2.44
C ILE A 1 20.00 3.65 3.29
N MET A 2 18.84 4.26 3.63
CA MET A 2 17.78 3.61 4.43
C MET A 2 17.05 2.48 3.69
N LEU A 3 16.82 2.59 2.40
CA LEU A 3 16.06 1.62 1.59
C LEU A 3 16.64 0.19 1.63
N PRO A 4 17.95 -0.05 1.43
CA PRO A 4 18.53 -1.39 1.51
C PRO A 4 18.46 -1.98 2.92
N ILE A 5 18.60 -1.17 3.97
CA ILE A 5 18.46 -1.62 5.36
C ILE A 5 17.03 -2.05 5.65
N MET A 6 16.04 -1.27 5.18
CA MET A 6 14.63 -1.61 5.31
C MET A 6 14.30 -2.89 4.52
N PHE A 7 14.87 -3.07 3.33
CA PHE A 7 14.66 -4.27 2.52
C PHE A 7 15.28 -5.51 3.17
N TYR A 8 16.48 -5.39 3.74
CA TYR A 8 17.11 -6.47 4.49
C TYR A 8 16.30 -6.88 5.73
N ARG A 9 15.81 -5.89 6.50
CA ARG A 9 14.90 -6.14 7.63
C ARG A 9 13.58 -6.78 7.19
N PHE A 10 13.05 -6.39 6.04
CA PHE A 10 11.85 -7.00 5.45
C PHE A 10 12.07 -8.49 5.14
N LEU A 11 13.20 -8.86 4.52
CA LEU A 11 13.52 -10.26 4.23
C LEU A 11 13.69 -11.08 5.50
N LEU A 12 14.31 -10.53 6.54
CA LEU A 12 14.45 -11.19 7.84
C LEU A 12 13.10 -11.37 8.54
N ALA A 13 12.23 -10.38 8.46
CA ALA A 13 10.92 -10.38 9.11
C ALA A 13 9.91 -11.31 8.42
N LEU A 14 10.08 -11.60 7.11
CA LEU A 14 9.30 -12.65 6.43
C LEU A 14 9.56 -14.05 7.02
N LYS A 15 10.68 -14.23 7.71
CA LYS A 15 11.10 -15.50 8.32
C LYS A 15 10.77 -15.60 9.82
N SER A 16 10.35 -14.50 10.44
CA SER A 16 10.11 -14.39 11.87
C SER A 16 8.62 -14.35 12.25
N ASP A 17 8.33 -14.78 13.50
CA ASP A 17 7.00 -15.01 14.04
C ASP A 17 6.12 -13.77 14.21
N TYR A 18 4.87 -14.01 14.18
CA TYR A 18 3.59 -13.48 14.63
C TYR A 18 3.39 -11.98 14.92
N GLU A 19 4.25 -11.28 15.65
CA GLU A 19 4.02 -9.89 16.06
C GLU A 19 4.50 -8.84 15.05
N ILE A 20 5.31 -9.24 14.09
CA ILE A 20 6.04 -8.33 13.17
C ILE A 20 5.25 -8.06 11.88
N GLN A 21 4.20 -8.83 11.59
CA GLN A 21 3.47 -8.74 10.30
C GLN A 21 2.83 -7.37 10.02
N PRO A 22 2.21 -6.66 10.98
CA PRO A 22 1.68 -5.32 10.72
C PRO A 22 2.75 -4.28 10.42
N THR A 23 3.91 -4.41 11.06
CA THR A 23 5.07 -3.54 10.81
C THR A 23 5.64 -3.74 9.40
N LEU A 24 5.52 -4.95 8.82
CA LEU A 24 5.90 -5.24 7.44
C LEU A 24 5.04 -4.50 6.42
N ALA A 25 3.76 -4.30 6.71
CA ALA A 25 2.88 -3.52 5.84
C ALA A 25 3.33 -2.06 5.71
N ILE A 26 3.80 -1.46 6.80
CA ILE A 26 4.34 -0.10 6.80
C ILE A 26 5.61 -0.02 5.90
N LEU A 27 6.43 -1.06 5.89
CA LEU A 27 7.63 -1.14 5.05
C LEU A 27 7.32 -1.22 3.53
N ALA A 28 6.10 -1.59 3.16
CA ALA A 28 5.69 -1.62 1.76
C ALA A 28 5.35 -0.23 1.21
N ALA A 29 4.84 0.68 2.04
CA ALA A 29 4.43 2.03 1.66
C ALA A 29 5.54 2.89 1.00
N PRO A 30 6.82 2.86 1.42
CA PRO A 30 7.85 3.73 0.86
C PRO A 30 8.02 3.64 -0.65
N ALA A 31 7.81 2.48 -1.27
CA ALA A 31 7.98 2.33 -2.72
C ALA A 31 6.91 3.10 -3.51
N SER A 32 5.65 2.94 -3.13
CA SER A 32 4.53 3.67 -3.75
C SER A 32 4.60 5.17 -3.46
N LEU A 33 5.01 5.54 -2.24
CA LEU A 33 5.24 6.94 -1.85
C LEU A 33 6.40 7.57 -2.65
N THR A 34 7.50 6.84 -2.85
CA THR A 34 8.63 7.31 -3.66
C THR A 34 8.22 7.51 -5.11
N LEU A 35 7.44 6.59 -5.68
CA LEU A 35 6.92 6.73 -7.04
C LEU A 35 6.01 7.96 -7.17
N ALA A 36 5.05 8.14 -6.27
CA ALA A 36 4.17 9.31 -6.26
C ALA A 36 4.95 10.61 -6.07
N GLY A 37 5.93 10.63 -5.15
CA GLY A 37 6.80 11.79 -4.91
C GLY A 37 7.72 12.12 -6.10
N TYR A 38 8.23 11.09 -6.78
CA TYR A 38 9.08 11.28 -7.97
C TYR A 38 8.35 12.05 -9.07
N PHE A 39 7.08 11.74 -9.33
CA PHE A 39 6.26 12.48 -10.29
C PHE A 39 5.97 13.93 -9.87
N HIS A 40 6.05 14.26 -8.59
CA HIS A 40 5.86 15.64 -8.12
C HIS A 40 7.12 16.51 -8.22
N ILE A 41 8.29 15.90 -8.09
CA ILE A 41 9.57 16.63 -7.97
C ILE A 41 10.25 16.77 -9.35
N VAL A 42 10.13 15.76 -10.20
CA VAL A 42 10.87 15.67 -11.47
C VAL A 42 9.97 16.05 -12.63
N ALA A 43 10.28 17.18 -13.30
CA ALA A 43 9.52 17.70 -14.44
C ALA A 43 9.57 16.74 -15.65
N ASN A 44 10.70 16.04 -15.85
CA ASN A 44 10.90 15.07 -16.94
C ASN A 44 11.30 13.71 -16.35
N PRO A 45 10.33 12.88 -15.88
CA PRO A 45 10.63 11.59 -15.29
C PRO A 45 11.29 10.62 -16.28
N SER A 46 12.39 9.99 -15.85
CA SER A 46 13.05 8.96 -16.65
C SER A 46 12.22 7.68 -16.70
N LEU A 47 11.95 7.18 -17.90
CA LEU A 47 11.18 5.95 -18.13
C LEU A 47 11.74 4.75 -17.36
N VAL A 48 13.06 4.64 -17.27
CA VAL A 48 13.74 3.53 -16.58
C VAL A 48 13.47 3.58 -15.07
N ILE A 49 13.59 4.77 -14.46
CA ILE A 49 13.37 4.96 -13.03
C ILE A 49 11.91 4.74 -12.68
N VAL A 50 11.00 5.32 -13.47
CA VAL A 50 9.54 5.14 -13.31
C VAL A 50 9.17 3.66 -13.41
N GLY A 51 9.65 2.95 -14.44
CA GLY A 51 9.39 1.53 -14.62
C GLY A 51 9.90 0.67 -13.45
N ALA A 52 11.11 0.93 -12.99
CA ALA A 52 11.68 0.21 -11.85
C ALA A 52 10.89 0.44 -10.55
N LEU A 53 10.54 1.70 -10.24
CA LEU A 53 9.74 2.05 -9.07
C LEU A 53 8.31 1.49 -9.16
N PHE A 54 7.73 1.48 -10.36
CA PHE A 54 6.38 0.94 -10.59
C PHE A 54 6.33 -0.57 -10.36
N ILE A 55 7.27 -1.33 -10.92
CA ILE A 55 7.38 -2.78 -10.69
C ILE A 55 7.56 -3.07 -9.19
N LEU A 56 8.44 -2.32 -8.53
CA LEU A 56 8.68 -2.47 -7.10
C LEU A 56 7.42 -2.15 -6.28
N ALA A 57 6.67 -1.12 -6.65
CA ALA A 57 5.41 -0.76 -6.01
C ALA A 57 4.38 -1.88 -6.14
N ILE A 58 4.17 -2.43 -7.35
CA ILE A 58 3.24 -3.54 -7.59
C ILE A 58 3.60 -4.77 -6.76
N ILE A 59 4.86 -5.19 -6.77
CA ILE A 59 5.30 -6.36 -5.99
C ILE A 59 5.00 -6.16 -4.50
N LYS A 60 5.29 -4.97 -3.96
CA LYS A 60 5.02 -4.68 -2.54
C LYS A 60 3.55 -4.60 -2.21
N THR A 61 2.74 -4.03 -3.09
CA THR A 61 1.27 -4.00 -2.95
C THR A 61 0.70 -5.43 -2.90
N LEU A 62 1.14 -6.33 -3.79
CA LEU A 62 0.72 -7.73 -3.77
C LEU A 62 1.08 -8.42 -2.44
N ILE A 63 2.27 -8.16 -1.90
CA ILE A 63 2.68 -8.69 -0.60
C ILE A 63 1.76 -8.18 0.51
N VAL A 64 1.41 -6.89 0.51
CA VAL A 64 0.47 -6.30 1.48
C VAL A 64 -0.89 -6.98 1.42
N TYR A 65 -1.43 -7.24 0.21
CA TYR A 65 -2.70 -7.95 0.05
C TYR A 65 -2.65 -9.36 0.63
N VAL A 66 -1.59 -10.13 0.33
CA VAL A 66 -1.40 -11.48 0.87
C VAL A 66 -1.33 -11.47 2.40
N LEU A 67 -0.57 -10.52 2.97
CA LEU A 67 -0.46 -10.36 4.42
C LEU A 67 -1.80 -9.95 5.04
N PHE A 68 -2.55 -9.06 4.41
CA PHE A 68 -3.85 -8.62 4.89
C PHE A 68 -4.87 -9.76 4.90
N ILE A 69 -4.93 -10.60 3.86
CA ILE A 69 -5.79 -11.78 3.82
C ILE A 69 -5.45 -12.77 4.94
N LYS A 70 -4.15 -12.98 5.20
CA LYS A 70 -3.70 -13.81 6.33
C LYS A 70 -4.11 -13.21 7.67
N LEU A 71 -4.04 -11.90 7.80
CA LEU A 71 -4.40 -11.18 9.01
C LEU A 71 -5.89 -11.25 9.30
N LEU A 72 -6.77 -11.16 8.28
CA LEU A 72 -8.23 -11.26 8.43
C LEU A 72 -8.69 -12.56 9.10
N ARG A 73 -7.87 -13.62 9.03
CA ARG A 73 -8.16 -14.92 9.69
C ARG A 73 -7.79 -14.95 11.18
N ARG A 74 -7.30 -13.83 11.73
CA ARG A 74 -6.79 -13.75 13.11
C ARG A 74 -7.66 -12.82 13.96
N PRO A 75 -7.58 -12.91 15.32
CA PRO A 75 -8.28 -11.97 16.18
C PRO A 75 -7.82 -10.53 15.91
N PHE A 76 -8.77 -9.60 16.03
CA PHE A 76 -8.52 -8.18 15.76
C PHE A 76 -7.49 -7.61 16.74
N THR A 77 -6.48 -6.95 16.21
CA THR A 77 -5.50 -6.17 16.98
C THR A 77 -5.44 -4.74 16.45
N PRO A 78 -5.12 -3.73 17.29
CA PRO A 78 -4.99 -2.34 16.84
C PRO A 78 -4.02 -2.13 15.66
N ASN A 79 -3.09 -3.05 15.48
CA ASN A 79 -2.09 -2.99 14.40
C ASN A 79 -2.66 -3.16 12.98
N TYR A 80 -3.95 -3.51 12.83
CA TYR A 80 -4.63 -3.57 11.52
C TYR A 80 -4.62 -2.22 10.79
N ALA A 81 -4.56 -1.10 11.51
CA ALA A 81 -4.45 0.23 10.91
C ALA A 81 -3.21 0.40 10.04
N ALA A 82 -2.13 -0.34 10.31
CA ALA A 82 -0.90 -0.28 9.53
C ALA A 82 -1.07 -0.67 8.05
N PHE A 83 -2.14 -1.42 7.70
CA PHE A 83 -2.42 -1.86 6.33
C PHE A 83 -3.19 -0.82 5.51
N THR A 84 -3.88 0.13 6.15
CA THR A 84 -4.71 1.13 5.45
C THR A 84 -3.86 2.07 4.61
N PHE A 85 -2.77 2.59 5.17
CA PHE A 85 -1.90 3.55 4.49
C PHE A 85 -1.22 2.98 3.23
N PRO A 86 -0.57 1.79 3.25
CA PRO A 86 0.03 1.21 2.06
C PRO A 86 -0.93 0.99 0.90
N MET A 87 -2.17 0.61 1.19
CA MET A 87 -3.19 0.39 0.17
C MET A 87 -3.65 1.70 -0.48
N VAL A 88 -3.90 2.75 0.32
CA VAL A 88 -4.32 4.05 -0.19
C VAL A 88 -3.21 4.70 -1.02
N ILE A 89 -1.95 4.65 -0.55
CA ILE A 89 -0.84 5.25 -1.30
C ILE A 89 -0.51 4.47 -2.57
N GLY A 90 -0.79 3.16 -2.60
CA GLY A 90 -0.70 2.32 -3.79
C GLY A 90 -1.62 2.82 -4.90
N ALA A 91 -2.91 3.00 -4.59
CA ALA A 91 -3.88 3.56 -5.53
C ALA A 91 -3.47 4.96 -6.03
N THR A 92 -2.99 5.82 -5.13
CA THR A 92 -2.49 7.17 -5.51
C THR A 92 -1.32 7.09 -6.49
N ALA A 93 -0.37 6.17 -6.26
CA ALA A 93 0.77 5.99 -7.17
C ALA A 93 0.35 5.50 -8.55
N LEU A 94 -0.66 4.62 -8.62
CA LEU A 94 -1.23 4.15 -9.90
C LEU A 94 -1.92 5.27 -10.68
N PHE A 95 -2.71 6.13 -10.04
CA PHE A 95 -3.30 7.30 -10.70
C PHE A 95 -2.24 8.25 -11.25
N LYS A 96 -1.19 8.54 -10.46
CA LYS A 96 -0.07 9.37 -10.92
C LYS A 96 0.68 8.73 -12.09
N MET A 97 0.81 7.42 -12.11
CA MET A 97 1.39 6.69 -13.24
C MET A 97 0.53 6.85 -14.50
N ALA A 98 -0.79 6.73 -14.38
CA ALA A 98 -1.71 6.90 -15.51
C ALA A 98 -1.67 8.33 -16.06
N ASP A 99 -1.68 9.35 -15.21
CA ASP A 99 -1.56 10.76 -15.59
C ASP A 99 -0.25 11.01 -16.36
N TRP A 100 0.86 10.46 -15.88
CA TRP A 100 2.15 10.59 -16.55
C TRP A 100 2.18 9.86 -17.89
N MET A 101 1.64 8.63 -17.98
CA MET A 101 1.53 7.89 -19.25
C MET A 101 0.71 8.67 -20.28
N GLN A 102 -0.35 9.35 -19.85
CA GLN A 102 -1.15 10.21 -20.72
C GLN A 102 -0.34 11.43 -21.19
N SER A 103 0.46 12.04 -20.32
CA SER A 103 1.29 13.22 -20.66
C SER A 103 2.36 12.93 -21.72
N ILE A 104 2.87 11.70 -21.78
CA ILE A 104 3.85 11.27 -22.81
C ILE A 104 3.18 10.65 -24.05
N ASN A 105 1.85 10.81 -24.20
CA ASN A 105 1.07 10.28 -25.33
C ASN A 105 1.25 8.75 -25.53
N LEU A 106 1.36 8.00 -24.46
CA LEU A 106 1.37 6.54 -24.55
C LEU A 106 0.01 6.03 -25.04
N ALA A 107 0.02 4.87 -25.73
CA ALA A 107 -1.20 4.32 -26.33
C ALA A 107 -2.34 4.17 -25.30
N MET A 108 -3.51 4.75 -25.62
CA MET A 108 -4.70 4.80 -24.75
C MET A 108 -5.04 3.48 -24.05
N PRO A 109 -4.98 2.29 -24.68
CA PRO A 109 -5.32 1.02 -24.01
C PRO A 109 -4.48 0.74 -22.75
N TYR A 110 -3.22 1.17 -22.72
CA TYR A 110 -2.35 1.00 -21.54
C TYR A 110 -2.73 1.98 -20.43
N VAL A 111 -3.05 3.23 -20.78
CA VAL A 111 -3.50 4.26 -19.83
C VAL A 111 -4.81 3.81 -19.18
N ASP A 112 -5.77 3.35 -19.97
CA ASP A 112 -7.06 2.87 -19.50
C ASP A 112 -6.89 1.66 -18.55
N THR A 113 -6.02 0.71 -18.91
CA THR A 113 -5.72 -0.45 -18.07
C THR A 113 -5.18 -0.03 -16.69
N VAL A 114 -4.25 0.92 -16.64
CA VAL A 114 -3.70 1.42 -15.37
C VAL A 114 -4.76 2.18 -14.59
N ASN A 115 -5.62 2.96 -15.22
CA ASN A 115 -6.74 3.66 -14.57
C ASN A 115 -7.77 2.69 -13.97
N TYR A 116 -8.12 1.62 -14.67
CA TYR A 116 -9.01 0.57 -14.13
C TYR A 116 -8.37 -0.11 -12.93
N LEU A 117 -7.08 -0.42 -13.01
CA LEU A 117 -6.34 -1.01 -11.89
C LEU A 117 -6.30 -0.06 -10.69
N ALA A 118 -6.03 1.24 -10.90
CA ALA A 118 -6.02 2.26 -9.86
C ALA A 118 -7.39 2.41 -9.19
N THR A 119 -8.46 2.40 -9.98
CA THR A 119 -9.84 2.51 -9.48
C THR A 119 -10.20 1.27 -8.67
N PHE A 120 -9.86 0.07 -9.15
CA PHE A 120 -10.07 -1.17 -8.41
C PHE A 120 -9.33 -1.15 -7.07
N GLU A 121 -8.06 -0.76 -7.08
CA GLU A 121 -7.26 -0.67 -5.85
C GLU A 121 -7.83 0.37 -4.87
N LEU A 122 -8.33 1.50 -5.37
CA LEU A 122 -8.98 2.52 -4.54
C LEU A 122 -10.24 1.98 -3.86
N ILE A 123 -11.08 1.21 -4.58
CA ILE A 123 -12.29 0.59 -4.02
C ILE A 123 -11.90 -0.39 -2.91
N VAL A 124 -10.91 -1.23 -3.15
CA VAL A 124 -10.42 -2.19 -2.14
C VAL A 124 -9.84 -1.46 -0.94
N ALA A 125 -9.00 -0.43 -1.15
CA ALA A 125 -8.42 0.37 -0.08
C ALA A 125 -9.51 1.03 0.77
N THR A 126 -10.56 1.60 0.14
CA THR A 126 -11.70 2.21 0.84
C THR A 126 -12.46 1.18 1.67
N ALA A 127 -12.73 0.00 1.13
CA ALA A 127 -13.38 -1.09 1.85
C ALA A 127 -12.57 -1.53 3.08
N VAL A 128 -11.24 -1.63 2.94
CA VAL A 128 -10.33 -1.97 4.05
C VAL A 128 -10.34 -0.89 5.12
N VAL A 129 -10.27 0.38 4.75
CA VAL A 129 -10.33 1.51 5.69
C VAL A 129 -11.64 1.51 6.45
N CYS A 130 -12.77 1.33 5.77
CA CYS A 130 -14.09 1.23 6.41
C CYS A 130 -14.18 0.03 7.37
N TYR A 131 -13.69 -1.13 6.96
CA TYR A 131 -13.66 -2.32 7.79
C TYR A 131 -12.82 -2.11 9.06
N VAL A 132 -11.60 -1.61 8.92
CA VAL A 132 -10.69 -1.36 10.04
C VAL A 132 -11.29 -0.33 11.00
N SER A 133 -11.82 0.77 10.48
CA SER A 133 -12.47 1.83 11.27
C SER A 133 -13.68 1.28 12.06
N GLY A 134 -14.53 0.48 11.43
CA GLY A 134 -15.67 -0.16 12.09
C GLY A 134 -15.23 -1.09 13.22
N ARG A 135 -14.18 -1.90 13.02
CA ARG A 135 -13.61 -2.78 14.06
C ARG A 135 -13.03 -2.00 15.24
N TYR A 136 -12.39 -0.86 14.98
CA TYR A 136 -11.92 0.05 16.03
C TYR A 136 -13.07 0.59 16.87
N PHE A 137 -14.14 1.08 16.24
CA PHE A 137 -15.32 1.58 16.96
C PHE A 137 -15.93 0.52 17.87
N CYS A 138 -16.09 -0.71 17.37
CA CYS A 138 -16.60 -1.82 18.16
C CYS A 138 -15.69 -2.14 19.35
N HIS A 139 -14.38 -2.18 19.13
CA HIS A 139 -13.40 -2.49 20.18
C HIS A 139 -13.39 -1.44 21.30
N PHE A 140 -13.43 -0.14 20.93
CA PHE A 140 -13.49 0.95 21.91
C PHE A 140 -14.79 0.96 22.71
N LYS A 141 -15.93 0.62 22.08
CA LYS A 141 -17.23 0.57 22.76
C LYS A 141 -17.25 -0.55 23.82
N LEU A 142 -16.69 -1.71 23.51
CA LEU A 142 -16.61 -2.83 24.43
C LEU A 142 -15.63 -2.58 25.58
N SER A 143 -14.49 -1.93 25.31
CA SER A 143 -13.51 -1.57 26.34
C SER A 143 -14.07 -0.58 27.38
N LYS A 144 -14.92 0.37 26.96
CA LYS A 144 -15.58 1.30 27.89
C LYS A 144 -16.58 0.61 28.83
N GLN A 145 -17.21 -0.47 28.40
CA GLN A 145 -18.18 -1.22 29.22
C GLN A 145 -17.54 -2.11 30.29
N GLN A 146 -16.24 -2.39 30.17
CA GLN A 146 -15.52 -3.20 31.17
C GLN A 146 -14.90 -2.35 32.31
N VAL A 147 -14.92 -1.01 32.22
CA VAL A 147 -14.32 -0.08 33.19
C VAL A 147 -15.41 0.59 34.07
N THR A 148 -16.68 0.37 33.75
CA THR A 148 -17.84 0.77 34.58
C THR A 148 -18.41 -0.42 35.34
#